data_c97cf8c6fd1bdd9602366b54d6f2648e
#
_entry.id   c97cf8c6fd1bdd9602366b54d6f2648e
#
_cell.length_a   1.000
_cell.length_b   1.000
_cell.length_c   1.000
_cell.angle_alpha   90.00
_cell.angle_beta   90.00
_cell.angle_gamma   90.00
#
_symmetry.space_group_name_H-M   'P 1'
#
loop_
_entity.id
_entity.type
_entity.pdbx_description
1 polymer ?
#
loop_
_entity_poly.entity_id
_entity_poly.type
_entity_poly.pdbx_seq_one_letter_code
_entity_poly.pdbx_strand_id
1 'polypeptide(L)'
;TMNREEFAKRLDGIQIQEGTDPKILYDSVLPISDALTQMMPQSLFRYRSCTEKQIDAFQKDTIYAVSADLFNDPYDTLVRYDLDGIKNYVNALLETNTLVQLKKYLEEGNDFTNYVKDSFPQGMAENIKEQILATDFEEKKDFLAAYKSQMVQTIDFLYPLLADASKRFVSIACFCESVQSITMWSHYADYHKGFALEYEMRPTLTKGIKEGVGLYPVIYDDIRYDASQYMAWAFLKMFGISAPNPDVLSHTKCALHKSRQWEYENEWRLVDYSTRNYLVENITSINYKPTAIYYGVHISNENKERLHKIAKAKGIAEFDMYIDYSSPRYEMMYKSHKSSSD
;
A
#
# COMPACT_ATOMS: atom_id res chain seq x y z
N THR A 1 0.67 -9.96 24.25
CA THR A 1 1.03 -10.18 22.84
C THR A 1 0.27 -9.17 22.01
N MET A 2 0.98 -8.38 21.23
CA MET A 2 0.36 -7.39 20.35
C MET A 2 -0.56 -8.07 19.33
N ASN A 3 -1.72 -7.46 19.07
CA ASN A 3 -2.68 -7.92 18.06
C ASN A 3 -2.87 -6.85 16.97
N ARG A 4 -3.64 -7.17 15.92
CA ARG A 4 -3.90 -6.27 14.78
C ARG A 4 -4.60 -4.98 15.18
N GLU A 5 -5.51 -5.01 16.16
CA GLU A 5 -6.21 -3.81 16.63
C GLU A 5 -5.26 -2.85 17.35
N GLU A 6 -4.34 -3.39 18.15
CA GLU A 6 -3.35 -2.55 18.82
C GLU A 6 -2.33 -1.98 17.85
N PHE A 7 -1.91 -2.76 16.84
CA PHE A 7 -1.09 -2.28 15.74
C PHE A 7 -1.79 -1.13 14.99
N ALA A 8 -3.07 -1.30 14.63
CA ALA A 8 -3.86 -0.28 13.96
C ALA A 8 -3.92 1.02 14.76
N LYS A 9 -4.24 0.94 16.06
CA LYS A 9 -4.27 2.11 16.95
C LYS A 9 -2.93 2.84 17.02
N ARG A 10 -1.82 2.10 17.03
CA ARG A 10 -0.48 2.71 17.04
C ARG A 10 -0.16 3.38 15.71
N LEU A 11 -0.43 2.70 14.59
CA LEU A 11 -0.18 3.24 13.27
C LEU A 11 -1.02 4.50 13.01
N ASP A 12 -2.31 4.46 13.31
CA ASP A 12 -3.23 5.58 13.11
C ASP A 12 -2.96 6.74 14.07
N GLY A 13 -2.45 6.44 15.27
CA GLY A 13 -2.05 7.44 16.26
C GLY A 13 -0.75 8.19 15.91
N ILE A 14 0.01 7.75 14.94
CA ILE A 14 1.24 8.41 14.50
C ILE A 14 0.93 9.27 13.28
N GLN A 15 1.31 10.55 13.35
CA GLN A 15 1.30 11.47 12.21
C GLN A 15 2.66 12.14 12.12
N ILE A 16 3.32 12.00 10.98
CA ILE A 16 4.67 12.50 10.75
C ILE A 16 4.66 13.41 9.52
N GLN A 17 4.82 14.69 9.76
CA GLN A 17 4.88 15.67 8.68
C GLN A 17 6.19 15.55 7.88
N GLU A 18 6.11 15.78 6.58
CA GLU A 18 7.29 15.88 5.71
C GLU A 18 8.28 16.93 6.23
N GLY A 19 9.57 16.60 6.20
CA GLY A 19 10.63 17.47 6.75
C GLY A 19 10.86 17.34 8.25
N THR A 20 10.15 16.41 8.95
CA THR A 20 10.45 16.08 10.35
C THR A 20 11.89 15.60 10.50
N ASP A 21 12.55 16.05 11.56
CA ASP A 21 13.94 15.64 11.89
C ASP A 21 14.07 14.11 11.85
N PRO A 22 15.11 13.56 11.20
CA PRO A 22 15.28 12.11 11.03
C PRO A 22 15.31 11.33 12.35
N LYS A 23 15.79 11.92 13.44
CA LYS A 23 15.78 11.29 14.75
C LYS A 23 14.37 11.20 15.32
N ILE A 24 13.60 12.28 15.21
CA ILE A 24 12.20 12.29 15.65
C ILE A 24 11.38 11.30 14.84
N LEU A 25 11.60 11.26 13.51
CA LEU A 25 10.98 10.27 12.62
C LEU A 25 11.30 8.85 13.07
N TYR A 26 12.58 8.54 13.31
CA TYR A 26 13.00 7.22 13.78
C TYR A 26 12.32 6.84 15.12
N ASP A 27 12.37 7.73 16.10
CA ASP A 27 11.78 7.50 17.43
C ASP A 27 10.25 7.31 17.33
N SER A 28 9.59 7.98 16.38
CA SER A 28 8.15 7.87 16.16
C SER A 28 7.72 6.53 15.53
N VAL A 29 8.54 5.95 14.63
CA VAL A 29 8.23 4.67 13.96
C VAL A 29 8.73 3.45 14.74
N LEU A 30 9.62 3.63 15.71
CA LEU A 30 10.20 2.54 16.49
C LEU A 30 9.12 1.66 17.18
N PRO A 31 8.06 2.22 17.81
CA PRO A 31 7.00 1.42 18.42
C PRO A 31 6.24 0.55 17.41
N ILE A 32 6.13 0.98 16.15
CA ILE A 32 5.52 0.17 15.07
C ILE A 32 6.46 -0.97 14.70
N SER A 33 7.75 -0.70 14.55
CA SER A 33 8.76 -1.72 14.23
C SER A 33 8.81 -2.82 15.30
N ASP A 34 8.78 -2.43 16.57
CA ASP A 34 8.70 -3.37 17.70
C ASP A 34 7.43 -4.20 17.68
N ALA A 35 6.29 -3.57 17.36
CA ALA A 35 5.02 -4.24 17.20
C ALA A 35 5.07 -5.31 16.09
N LEU A 36 5.57 -4.96 14.92
CA LEU A 36 5.72 -5.86 13.79
C LEU A 36 6.60 -7.06 14.13
N THR A 37 7.71 -6.84 14.82
CA THR A 37 8.62 -7.91 15.26
C THR A 37 7.93 -8.90 16.19
N GLN A 38 7.03 -8.43 17.08
CA GLN A 38 6.29 -9.29 18.00
C GLN A 38 5.13 -10.05 17.34
N MET A 39 4.49 -9.43 16.34
CA MET A 39 3.29 -9.97 15.69
C MET A 39 3.59 -10.93 14.56
N MET A 40 4.73 -10.74 13.87
CA MET A 40 5.03 -11.47 12.63
C MET A 40 5.10 -12.98 12.87
N PRO A 41 4.30 -13.78 12.15
CA PRO A 41 4.42 -15.22 12.18
C PRO A 41 5.77 -15.65 11.61
N GLN A 42 6.19 -16.88 11.94
CA GLN A 42 7.44 -17.46 11.41
C GLN A 42 7.37 -17.59 9.90
N SER A 43 6.25 -18.04 9.39
CA SER A 43 6.01 -18.26 7.97
C SER A 43 4.76 -17.53 7.51
N LEU A 44 4.79 -17.06 6.26
CA LEU A 44 3.66 -16.51 5.53
C LEU A 44 3.46 -17.29 4.22
N PHE A 45 2.22 -17.35 3.76
CA PHE A 45 1.83 -18.18 2.63
C PHE A 45 1.24 -17.37 1.49
N ARG A 46 1.49 -17.79 0.25
CA ARG A 46 0.86 -17.25 -0.96
C ARG A 46 0.20 -18.37 -1.74
N TYR A 47 -1.10 -18.29 -1.92
CA TYR A 47 -1.90 -19.19 -2.75
C TYR A 47 -1.81 -18.81 -4.22
N ARG A 48 -1.74 -19.79 -5.11
CA ARG A 48 -1.56 -19.59 -6.55
C ARG A 48 -2.32 -20.64 -7.36
N SER A 49 -2.87 -20.21 -8.49
CA SER A 49 -3.33 -21.11 -9.56
C SER A 49 -2.15 -21.63 -10.37
N CYS A 50 -2.32 -22.76 -11.04
CA CYS A 50 -1.30 -23.36 -11.90
C CYS A 50 -1.26 -22.72 -13.31
N THR A 51 -1.30 -21.40 -13.41
CA THR A 51 -1.08 -20.70 -14.68
C THR A 51 0.40 -20.61 -15.02
N GLU A 52 0.74 -20.51 -16.30
CA GLU A 52 2.12 -20.37 -16.75
C GLU A 52 2.85 -19.22 -16.05
N LYS A 53 2.20 -18.06 -15.91
CA LYS A 53 2.76 -16.91 -15.20
C LYS A 53 3.13 -17.23 -13.76
N GLN A 54 2.27 -17.98 -13.02
CA GLN A 54 2.52 -18.30 -11.63
C GLN A 54 3.58 -19.40 -11.46
N ILE A 55 3.62 -20.37 -12.36
CA ILE A 55 4.66 -21.41 -12.38
C ILE A 55 6.02 -20.79 -12.73
N ASP A 56 6.09 -19.91 -13.72
CA ASP A 56 7.31 -19.17 -14.09
C ASP A 56 7.80 -18.29 -12.92
N ALA A 57 6.89 -17.59 -12.26
CA ALA A 57 7.22 -16.80 -11.07
C ALA A 57 7.83 -17.66 -9.95
N PHE A 58 7.27 -18.84 -9.69
CA PHE A 58 7.85 -19.81 -8.75
C PHE A 58 9.23 -20.29 -9.19
N GLN A 59 9.39 -20.59 -10.46
CA GLN A 59 10.68 -21.04 -11.00
C GLN A 59 11.78 -19.98 -10.84
N LYS A 60 11.43 -18.70 -10.99
CA LYS A 60 12.35 -17.56 -10.92
C LYS A 60 12.50 -16.95 -9.52
N ASP A 61 11.87 -17.54 -8.48
CA ASP A 61 11.80 -16.97 -7.12
C ASP A 61 11.23 -15.54 -7.10
N THR A 62 10.28 -15.25 -7.98
CA THR A 62 9.73 -13.92 -8.17
C THR A 62 8.39 -13.75 -7.46
N ILE A 63 8.30 -12.70 -6.66
CA ILE A 63 7.05 -12.21 -6.08
C ILE A 63 6.63 -10.97 -6.88
N TYR A 64 5.48 -11.03 -7.53
CA TYR A 64 4.88 -9.84 -8.15
C TYR A 64 4.08 -9.07 -7.12
N ALA A 65 4.41 -7.79 -6.97
CA ALA A 65 3.62 -6.80 -6.27
C ALA A 65 2.90 -5.94 -7.32
N VAL A 66 1.61 -5.73 -7.14
CA VAL A 66 0.76 -5.02 -8.10
C VAL A 66 -0.01 -3.91 -7.40
N SER A 67 -0.43 -2.90 -8.15
CA SER A 67 -1.30 -1.86 -7.61
C SER A 67 -2.70 -2.42 -7.28
N ALA A 68 -3.36 -1.82 -6.29
CA ALA A 68 -4.60 -2.38 -5.72
C ALA A 68 -5.81 -2.27 -6.66
N ASP A 69 -5.75 -1.48 -7.72
CA ASP A 69 -6.77 -1.47 -8.78
C ASP A 69 -6.83 -2.77 -9.58
N LEU A 70 -5.80 -3.63 -9.47
CA LEU A 70 -5.76 -4.98 -10.04
C LEU A 70 -6.31 -6.06 -9.07
N PHE A 71 -6.75 -5.68 -7.88
CA PHE A 71 -7.32 -6.62 -6.92
C PHE A 71 -8.77 -7.00 -7.27
N ASN A 72 -9.21 -8.16 -6.77
CA ASN A 72 -10.56 -8.67 -7.00
C ASN A 72 -11.64 -7.92 -6.21
N ASP A 73 -11.29 -7.26 -5.12
CA ASP A 73 -12.20 -6.44 -4.32
C ASP A 73 -12.09 -4.97 -4.73
N PRO A 74 -13.14 -4.35 -5.31
CA PRO A 74 -13.12 -2.95 -5.69
C PRO A 74 -13.03 -1.99 -4.50
N TYR A 75 -13.35 -2.45 -3.28
CA TYR A 75 -13.23 -1.67 -2.04
C TYR A 75 -11.88 -1.81 -1.36
N ASP A 76 -11.02 -2.73 -1.79
CA ASP A 76 -9.69 -2.89 -1.21
C ASP A 76 -8.87 -1.62 -1.42
N THR A 77 -8.26 -1.14 -0.33
CA THR A 77 -7.51 0.14 -0.28
C THR A 77 -8.29 1.39 -0.69
N LEU A 78 -9.59 1.28 -0.90
CA LEU A 78 -10.42 2.43 -1.25
C LEU A 78 -10.60 3.34 -0.03
N VAL A 79 -9.96 4.50 -0.07
CA VAL A 79 -10.04 5.51 1.00
C VAL A 79 -11.40 6.22 1.02
N ARG A 80 -11.75 6.83 2.15
CA ARG A 80 -12.80 7.85 2.23
C ARG A 80 -12.18 9.23 2.46
N TYR A 81 -12.92 10.26 2.14
CA TYR A 81 -12.52 11.64 2.37
C TYR A 81 -13.74 12.52 2.64
N ASP A 82 -13.54 13.54 3.45
CA ASP A 82 -14.53 14.59 3.71
C ASP A 82 -14.41 15.69 2.65
N LEU A 83 -15.29 15.66 1.66
CA LEU A 83 -15.26 16.58 0.54
C LEU A 83 -15.52 18.04 0.96
N ASP A 84 -16.44 18.25 1.89
CA ASP A 84 -16.77 19.59 2.39
C ASP A 84 -15.61 20.15 3.22
N GLY A 85 -15.00 19.32 4.07
CA GLY A 85 -13.81 19.69 4.82
C GLY A 85 -12.65 20.09 3.92
N ILE A 86 -12.43 19.33 2.83
CA ILE A 86 -11.40 19.65 1.84
C ILE A 86 -11.70 20.96 1.12
N LYS A 87 -12.93 21.18 0.67
CA LYS A 87 -13.35 22.45 0.05
C LYS A 87 -13.13 23.63 0.98
N ASN A 88 -13.50 23.50 2.24
CA ASN A 88 -13.28 24.55 3.25
C ASN A 88 -11.80 24.84 3.46
N TYR A 89 -10.96 23.80 3.52
CA TYR A 89 -9.51 23.95 3.64
C TYR A 89 -8.89 24.66 2.43
N VAL A 90 -9.24 24.23 1.20
CA VAL A 90 -8.79 24.88 -0.03
C VAL A 90 -9.27 26.33 -0.11
N ASN A 91 -10.52 26.59 0.28
CA ASN A 91 -11.07 27.93 0.35
C ASN A 91 -10.28 28.85 1.28
N ALA A 92 -9.91 28.35 2.49
CA ALA A 92 -9.14 29.13 3.46
C ALA A 92 -7.74 29.46 2.94
N LEU A 93 -7.07 28.51 2.28
CA LEU A 93 -5.74 28.71 1.69
C LEU A 93 -5.74 29.71 0.51
N LEU A 94 -6.83 29.79 -0.24
CA LEU A 94 -6.97 30.67 -1.39
C LEU A 94 -7.63 32.03 -1.02
N GLU A 95 -7.79 32.35 0.26
CA GLU A 95 -8.29 33.66 0.65
C GLU A 95 -7.28 34.77 0.30
N THR A 96 -7.83 35.90 -0.18
CA THR A 96 -7.03 37.05 -0.58
C THR A 96 -6.05 37.48 0.52
N ASN A 97 -6.49 37.46 1.80
CA ASN A 97 -5.63 37.77 2.93
C ASN A 97 -4.41 36.85 3.06
N THR A 98 -4.57 35.55 2.82
CA THR A 98 -3.47 34.59 2.87
C THR A 98 -2.44 34.89 1.78
N LEU A 99 -2.88 35.20 0.57
CA LEU A 99 -2.01 35.57 -0.55
C LEU A 99 -1.30 36.90 -0.33
N VAL A 100 -2.00 37.87 0.26
CA VAL A 100 -1.40 39.16 0.66
C VAL A 100 -0.33 38.97 1.74
N GLN A 101 -0.60 38.16 2.74
CA GLN A 101 0.39 37.82 3.79
C GLN A 101 1.60 37.08 3.21
N LEU A 102 1.37 36.13 2.30
CA LEU A 102 2.46 35.41 1.63
C LEU A 102 3.30 36.37 0.78
N LYS A 103 2.68 37.27 0.03
CA LYS A 103 3.40 38.29 -0.73
C LYS A 103 4.28 39.14 0.18
N LYS A 104 3.72 39.64 1.29
CA LYS A 104 4.46 40.43 2.28
C LYS A 104 5.64 39.65 2.87
N TYR A 105 5.43 38.42 3.20
CA TYR A 105 6.49 37.49 3.69
C TYR A 105 7.65 37.36 2.69
N LEU A 106 7.33 37.27 1.40
CA LEU A 106 8.34 37.22 0.32
C LEU A 106 9.04 38.57 0.11
N GLU A 107 8.31 39.67 0.21
CA GLU A 107 8.86 41.05 0.10
C GLU A 107 9.81 41.39 1.25
N GLU A 108 9.63 40.80 2.42
CA GLU A 108 10.53 40.89 3.58
C GLU A 108 11.83 40.08 3.42
N GLY A 109 12.03 39.41 2.29
CA GLY A 109 13.24 38.64 1.97
C GLY A 109 13.21 37.20 2.41
N ASN A 110 12.06 36.73 2.91
CA ASN A 110 11.88 35.31 3.20
C ASN A 110 11.63 34.54 1.90
N ASP A 111 11.97 33.25 1.87
CA ASP A 111 11.85 32.46 0.66
C ASP A 111 11.34 31.04 0.97
N PHE A 112 10.36 30.59 0.20
CA PHE A 112 9.84 29.23 0.29
C PHE A 112 10.41 28.31 -0.80
N THR A 113 11.13 28.83 -1.80
CA THR A 113 11.61 28.05 -2.95
C THR A 113 12.49 26.89 -2.53
N ASN A 114 13.28 27.06 -1.46
CA ASN A 114 14.11 25.97 -0.91
C ASN A 114 13.31 24.83 -0.31
N TYR A 115 12.13 25.09 0.23
CA TYR A 115 11.24 24.05 0.79
C TYR A 115 10.49 23.29 -0.29
N VAL A 116 10.30 23.89 -1.47
CA VAL A 116 9.42 23.36 -2.52
C VAL A 116 10.16 22.89 -3.77
N LYS A 117 11.47 23.16 -3.88
CA LYS A 117 12.26 22.86 -5.09
C LYS A 117 12.20 21.42 -5.53
N ASP A 118 12.12 20.48 -4.58
CA ASP A 118 12.06 19.04 -4.86
C ASP A 118 10.63 18.55 -5.13
N SER A 119 9.62 19.39 -4.86
CA SER A 119 8.20 19.09 -5.05
C SER A 119 7.66 19.59 -6.39
N PHE A 120 8.41 20.44 -7.09
CA PHE A 120 8.03 21.04 -8.38
C PHE A 120 9.02 20.69 -9.48
N PRO A 121 8.58 20.70 -10.75
CA PRO A 121 9.50 20.75 -11.87
C PRO A 121 10.49 21.91 -11.73
N GLN A 122 11.72 21.72 -12.23
CA GLN A 122 12.78 22.73 -12.13
C GLN A 122 12.31 24.10 -12.65
N GLY A 123 12.52 25.14 -11.85
CA GLY A 123 12.14 26.52 -12.16
C GLY A 123 10.68 26.89 -11.88
N MET A 124 9.83 25.95 -11.48
CA MET A 124 8.39 26.24 -11.24
C MET A 124 8.19 26.99 -9.92
N ALA A 125 8.96 26.68 -8.89
CA ALA A 125 8.86 27.36 -7.59
C ALA A 125 9.24 28.86 -7.73
N GLU A 126 10.29 29.15 -8.48
CA GLU A 126 10.74 30.51 -8.79
C GLU A 126 9.67 31.25 -9.60
N ASN A 127 9.08 30.62 -10.61
CA ASN A 127 8.01 31.21 -11.41
C ASN A 127 6.77 31.55 -10.56
N ILE A 128 6.35 30.68 -9.65
CA ILE A 128 5.24 30.94 -8.73
C ILE A 128 5.56 32.12 -7.81
N LYS A 129 6.78 32.17 -7.26
CA LYS A 129 7.25 33.28 -6.44
C LYS A 129 7.18 34.62 -7.21
N GLU A 130 7.71 34.64 -8.44
CA GLU A 130 7.67 35.82 -9.31
C GLU A 130 6.23 36.26 -9.59
N GLN A 131 5.32 35.34 -9.88
CA GLN A 131 3.91 35.61 -10.09
C GLN A 131 3.23 36.19 -8.85
N ILE A 132 3.51 35.66 -7.65
CA ILE A 132 2.97 36.17 -6.39
C ILE A 132 3.46 37.63 -6.16
N LEU A 133 4.76 37.86 -6.33
CA LEU A 133 5.36 39.20 -6.16
C LEU A 133 4.83 40.22 -7.18
N ALA A 134 4.61 39.80 -8.43
CA ALA A 134 4.11 40.64 -9.50
C ALA A 134 2.59 40.90 -9.43
N THR A 135 1.82 40.14 -8.64
CA THR A 135 0.37 40.24 -8.60
C THR A 135 -0.08 41.27 -7.56
N ASP A 136 -0.91 42.22 -7.98
CA ASP A 136 -1.68 43.06 -7.07
C ASP A 136 -2.99 42.35 -6.69
N PHE A 137 -3.03 41.76 -5.51
CA PHE A 137 -4.17 40.98 -5.02
C PHE A 137 -5.36 41.87 -4.65
N GLU A 138 -5.17 43.19 -4.40
CA GLU A 138 -6.24 44.11 -4.11
C GLU A 138 -6.98 44.53 -5.39
N GLU A 139 -6.26 44.77 -6.49
CA GLU A 139 -6.86 45.09 -7.78
C GLU A 139 -7.53 43.91 -8.47
N LYS A 140 -7.11 42.67 -8.16
CA LYS A 140 -7.58 41.43 -8.80
C LYS A 140 -8.56 40.61 -7.98
N LYS A 141 -9.28 41.24 -7.03
CA LYS A 141 -10.24 40.53 -6.14
C LYS A 141 -11.27 39.69 -6.90
N ASP A 142 -11.86 40.27 -7.96
CA ASP A 142 -12.88 39.55 -8.74
C ASP A 142 -12.31 38.35 -9.50
N PHE A 143 -11.10 38.47 -10.04
CA PHE A 143 -10.41 37.39 -10.69
C PHE A 143 -10.08 36.26 -9.70
N LEU A 144 -9.57 36.59 -8.53
CA LEU A 144 -9.26 35.63 -7.48
C LEU A 144 -10.51 34.90 -6.97
N ALA A 145 -11.64 35.65 -6.82
CA ALA A 145 -12.91 35.05 -6.41
C ALA A 145 -13.45 34.07 -7.47
N ALA A 146 -13.34 34.42 -8.76
CA ALA A 146 -13.73 33.54 -9.86
C ALA A 146 -12.84 32.29 -9.93
N TYR A 147 -11.53 32.45 -9.82
CA TYR A 147 -10.56 31.37 -9.82
C TYR A 147 -10.79 30.40 -8.65
N LYS A 148 -10.98 30.93 -7.44
CA LYS A 148 -11.32 30.15 -6.24
C LYS A 148 -12.60 29.35 -6.43
N SER A 149 -13.67 29.97 -6.94
CA SER A 149 -14.92 29.30 -7.22
C SER A 149 -14.76 28.15 -8.21
N GLN A 150 -13.98 28.35 -9.27
CA GLN A 150 -13.72 27.34 -10.27
C GLN A 150 -12.89 26.18 -9.70
N MET A 151 -11.87 26.46 -8.88
CA MET A 151 -11.08 25.42 -8.21
C MET A 151 -11.96 24.56 -7.31
N VAL A 152 -12.83 25.18 -6.50
CA VAL A 152 -13.74 24.46 -5.58
C VAL A 152 -14.72 23.59 -6.35
N GLN A 153 -15.27 24.05 -7.48
CA GLN A 153 -16.12 23.23 -8.35
C GLN A 153 -15.38 22.05 -8.98
N THR A 154 -14.10 22.24 -9.29
CA THR A 154 -13.25 21.18 -9.85
C THR A 154 -13.00 20.05 -8.85
N ILE A 155 -13.04 20.32 -7.54
CA ILE A 155 -12.89 19.35 -6.49
C ILE A 155 -13.89 18.20 -6.64
N ASP A 156 -15.18 18.49 -6.82
CA ASP A 156 -16.23 17.48 -6.95
C ASP A 156 -15.99 16.48 -8.09
N PHE A 157 -15.40 16.99 -9.17
CA PHE A 157 -15.07 16.17 -10.33
C PHE A 157 -13.78 15.36 -10.15
N LEU A 158 -12.76 15.94 -9.55
CA LEU A 158 -11.44 15.35 -9.47
C LEU A 158 -11.30 14.31 -8.34
N TYR A 159 -12.00 14.47 -7.23
CA TYR A 159 -11.81 13.58 -6.08
C TYR A 159 -12.13 12.12 -6.32
N PRO A 160 -13.21 11.74 -7.02
CA PRO A 160 -13.44 10.34 -7.39
C PRO A 160 -12.28 9.75 -8.18
N LEU A 161 -11.69 10.54 -9.11
CA LEU A 161 -10.53 10.12 -9.90
C LEU A 161 -9.27 9.99 -9.05
N LEU A 162 -9.06 10.90 -8.08
CA LEU A 162 -7.94 10.82 -7.14
C LEU A 162 -8.08 9.64 -6.18
N ALA A 163 -9.29 9.36 -5.69
CA ALA A 163 -9.53 8.20 -4.83
C ALA A 163 -9.24 6.89 -5.55
N ASP A 164 -9.61 6.79 -6.82
CA ASP A 164 -9.26 5.63 -7.66
C ASP A 164 -7.75 5.60 -7.95
N ALA A 165 -7.15 6.73 -8.29
CA ALA A 165 -5.71 6.83 -8.51
C ALA A 165 -4.88 6.50 -7.25
N SER A 166 -5.42 6.71 -6.05
CA SER A 166 -4.73 6.37 -4.79
C SER A 166 -4.40 4.89 -4.67
N LYS A 167 -5.17 4.01 -5.33
CA LYS A 167 -4.90 2.58 -5.41
C LYS A 167 -3.59 2.24 -6.13
N ARG A 168 -3.05 3.18 -6.91
CA ARG A 168 -1.81 3.03 -7.70
C ARG A 168 -0.58 3.66 -7.04
N PHE A 169 -0.71 4.22 -5.84
CA PHE A 169 0.41 4.89 -5.17
C PHE A 169 1.49 3.93 -4.70
N VAL A 170 1.14 2.67 -4.50
CA VAL A 170 2.05 1.61 -4.08
C VAL A 170 1.75 0.32 -4.82
N SER A 171 2.73 -0.57 -4.89
CA SER A 171 2.54 -1.95 -5.35
C SER A 171 2.50 -2.88 -4.14
N ILE A 172 1.58 -3.83 -4.14
CA ILE A 172 1.29 -4.69 -2.99
C ILE A 172 1.40 -6.16 -3.38
N ALA A 173 2.06 -6.95 -2.54
CA ALA A 173 2.02 -8.39 -2.60
C ALA A 173 1.40 -8.95 -1.30
N CYS A 174 0.32 -9.72 -1.45
CA CYS A 174 -0.47 -10.24 -0.34
C CYS A 174 0.00 -11.64 0.08
N PHE A 175 0.03 -11.86 1.39
CA PHE A 175 0.34 -13.12 2.05
C PHE A 175 -0.73 -13.40 3.10
N CYS A 176 -0.81 -14.63 3.59
CA CYS A 176 -1.67 -14.99 4.73
C CYS A 176 -0.89 -15.82 5.76
N GLU A 177 -1.45 -15.91 6.97
CA GLU A 177 -0.78 -16.57 8.10
C GLU A 177 -0.90 -18.09 8.10
N SER A 178 -1.83 -18.66 7.33
CA SER A 178 -2.12 -20.10 7.37
C SER A 178 -2.23 -20.70 5.98
N VAL A 179 -1.73 -21.93 5.81
CA VAL A 179 -1.94 -22.76 4.63
C VAL A 179 -3.18 -23.65 4.76
N GLN A 180 -3.84 -23.66 5.93
CA GLN A 180 -4.97 -24.55 6.23
C GLN A 180 -6.35 -23.91 6.01
N SER A 181 -6.40 -22.68 5.46
CA SER A 181 -7.64 -21.96 5.21
C SER A 181 -8.38 -22.50 3.98
N ILE A 182 -9.55 -23.11 4.19
CA ILE A 182 -10.42 -23.64 3.12
C ILE A 182 -10.82 -22.52 2.13
N THR A 183 -11.18 -21.34 2.64
CA THR A 183 -11.59 -20.20 1.83
C THR A 183 -10.44 -19.68 0.96
N MET A 184 -9.21 -19.63 1.48
CA MET A 184 -8.04 -19.22 0.70
C MET A 184 -7.74 -20.20 -0.44
N TRP A 185 -7.83 -21.51 -0.21
CA TRP A 185 -7.69 -22.52 -1.25
C TRP A 185 -8.77 -22.40 -2.33
N SER A 186 -9.99 -22.09 -1.92
CA SER A 186 -11.11 -21.91 -2.86
C SER A 186 -10.95 -20.67 -3.71
N HIS A 187 -10.59 -19.53 -3.12
CA HIS A 187 -10.56 -18.24 -3.81
C HIS A 187 -9.28 -18.02 -4.62
N TYR A 188 -8.11 -18.45 -4.08
CA TYR A 188 -6.81 -18.04 -4.61
C TYR A 188 -5.97 -19.17 -5.19
N ALA A 189 -6.41 -20.44 -5.03
CA ALA A 189 -5.73 -21.60 -5.58
C ALA A 189 -6.63 -22.40 -6.56
N ASP A 190 -7.39 -21.72 -7.39
CA ASP A 190 -8.25 -22.29 -8.42
C ASP A 190 -9.10 -23.47 -7.88
N TYR A 191 -9.93 -23.20 -6.86
CA TYR A 191 -10.79 -24.22 -6.25
C TYR A 191 -10.01 -25.47 -5.79
N HIS A 192 -8.91 -25.29 -5.05
CA HIS A 192 -8.03 -26.34 -4.55
C HIS A 192 -7.21 -27.09 -5.62
N LYS A 193 -7.19 -26.60 -6.88
CA LYS A 193 -6.40 -27.19 -7.98
C LYS A 193 -5.00 -26.57 -8.12
N GLY A 194 -4.73 -25.50 -7.39
CA GLY A 194 -3.47 -24.78 -7.40
C GLY A 194 -2.48 -25.27 -6.37
N PHE A 195 -1.62 -24.37 -5.94
CA PHE A 195 -0.58 -24.59 -4.95
C PHE A 195 -0.45 -23.40 -4.00
N ALA A 196 0.25 -23.59 -2.87
CA ALA A 196 0.66 -22.51 -2.00
C ALA A 196 2.17 -22.56 -1.78
N LEU A 197 2.79 -21.39 -1.64
CA LEU A 197 4.21 -21.24 -1.34
C LEU A 197 4.37 -20.67 0.05
N GLU A 198 5.28 -21.22 0.82
CA GLU A 198 5.67 -20.75 2.15
C GLU A 198 6.91 -19.88 2.07
N TYR A 199 6.93 -18.81 2.83
CA TYR A 199 8.05 -17.88 2.91
C TYR A 199 8.38 -17.59 4.38
N GLU A 200 9.65 -17.67 4.75
CA GLU A 200 10.14 -17.18 6.03
C GLU A 200 10.41 -15.69 5.92
N MET A 201 9.51 -14.85 6.44
CA MET A 201 9.56 -13.40 6.26
C MET A 201 10.24 -12.63 7.40
N ARG A 202 10.57 -13.27 8.52
CA ARG A 202 11.26 -12.62 9.66
C ARG A 202 12.59 -11.97 9.29
N PRO A 203 13.45 -12.58 8.47
CA PRO A 203 14.70 -11.93 8.04
C PRO A 203 14.48 -10.62 7.28
N THR A 204 13.31 -10.44 6.67
CA THR A 204 12.98 -9.22 5.92
C THR A 204 12.78 -8.00 6.80
N LEU A 205 12.31 -8.19 8.04
CA LEU A 205 12.15 -7.11 9.02
C LEU A 205 13.51 -6.54 9.48
N THR A 206 14.53 -7.39 9.54
CA THR A 206 15.84 -7.00 10.08
C THR A 206 16.81 -6.54 9.01
N LYS A 207 16.67 -7.01 7.77
CA LYS A 207 17.62 -6.72 6.68
C LYS A 207 17.03 -5.87 5.56
N GLY A 208 15.70 -5.71 5.54
CA GLY A 208 14.96 -5.20 4.39
C GLY A 208 15.06 -6.16 3.18
N ILE A 209 13.99 -6.34 2.41
CA ILE A 209 14.06 -7.09 1.15
C ILE A 209 14.72 -6.20 0.11
N LYS A 210 14.36 -4.93 0.13
CA LYS A 210 14.78 -3.90 -0.78
C LYS A 210 14.50 -2.55 -0.12
N GLU A 211 15.32 -1.56 -0.38
CA GLU A 211 15.05 -0.19 0.05
C GLU A 211 13.66 0.26 -0.46
N GLY A 212 12.84 0.81 0.43
CA GLY A 212 11.48 1.24 0.12
C GLY A 212 10.42 0.13 0.12
N VAL A 213 10.71 -1.06 0.66
CA VAL A 213 9.74 -2.16 0.80
C VAL A 213 9.50 -2.45 2.27
N GLY A 214 8.22 -2.53 2.68
CA GLY A 214 7.82 -2.86 4.04
C GLY A 214 6.75 -3.96 4.09
N LEU A 215 6.76 -4.74 5.17
CA LEU A 215 5.81 -5.84 5.39
C LEU A 215 4.96 -5.55 6.63
N TYR A 216 3.64 -5.52 6.45
CA TYR A 216 2.68 -5.08 7.47
C TYR A 216 1.45 -5.99 7.52
N PRO A 217 0.82 -6.16 8.70
CA PRO A 217 -0.48 -6.81 8.80
C PRO A 217 -1.59 -5.89 8.26
N VAL A 218 -2.58 -6.47 7.61
CA VAL A 218 -3.78 -5.74 7.18
C VAL A 218 -4.62 -5.33 8.37
N ILE A 219 -5.15 -4.12 8.32
CA ILE A 219 -6.10 -3.55 9.29
C ILE A 219 -7.51 -3.79 8.76
N TYR A 220 -8.29 -4.60 9.48
CA TYR A 220 -9.68 -4.90 9.10
C TYR A 220 -10.63 -3.98 9.84
N ASP A 221 -11.46 -3.24 9.09
CA ASP A 221 -12.42 -2.30 9.63
C ASP A 221 -13.73 -2.33 8.81
N ASP A 222 -14.81 -1.88 9.43
CA ASP A 222 -16.09 -1.64 8.77
C ASP A 222 -16.16 -0.26 8.13
N ILE A 223 -15.26 0.65 8.53
CA ILE A 223 -15.15 2.01 8.03
C ILE A 223 -13.84 2.15 7.25
N ARG A 224 -13.92 2.71 6.06
CA ARG A 224 -12.74 2.99 5.22
C ARG A 224 -11.83 4.01 5.89
N TYR A 225 -10.53 3.88 5.69
CA TYR A 225 -9.54 4.84 6.18
C TYR A 225 -9.84 6.26 5.70
N ASP A 226 -9.82 7.21 6.63
CA ASP A 226 -10.02 8.65 6.35
C ASP A 226 -8.73 9.28 5.84
N ALA A 227 -8.64 9.47 4.54
CA ALA A 227 -7.50 10.09 3.88
C ALA A 227 -7.72 11.58 3.57
N SER A 228 -8.67 12.27 4.23
CA SER A 228 -9.04 13.65 3.90
C SER A 228 -7.85 14.60 3.86
N GLN A 229 -6.96 14.58 4.86
CA GLN A 229 -5.79 15.44 4.89
C GLN A 229 -4.80 15.14 3.76
N TYR A 230 -4.56 13.85 3.51
CA TYR A 230 -3.69 13.40 2.43
C TYR A 230 -4.25 13.79 1.06
N MET A 231 -5.56 13.61 0.87
CA MET A 231 -6.25 13.97 -0.39
C MET A 231 -6.24 15.49 -0.61
N ALA A 232 -6.43 16.30 0.45
CA ALA A 232 -6.30 17.75 0.37
C ALA A 232 -4.88 18.17 -0.05
N TRP A 233 -3.87 17.58 0.54
CA TRP A 233 -2.47 17.81 0.16
C TRP A 233 -2.18 17.40 -1.29
N ALA A 234 -2.61 16.21 -1.71
CA ALA A 234 -2.42 15.72 -3.08
C ALA A 234 -3.09 16.63 -4.11
N PHE A 235 -4.29 17.14 -3.79
CA PHE A 235 -4.99 18.12 -4.62
C PHE A 235 -4.19 19.42 -4.76
N LEU A 236 -3.75 20.00 -3.64
CA LEU A 236 -2.95 21.24 -3.66
C LEU A 236 -1.68 21.07 -4.49
N LYS A 237 -0.98 19.95 -4.31
CA LYS A 237 0.24 19.62 -5.06
C LYS A 237 -0.02 19.53 -6.57
N MET A 238 -1.17 18.99 -6.98
CA MET A 238 -1.55 18.89 -8.39
C MET A 238 -1.75 20.26 -9.03
N PHE A 239 -2.19 21.26 -8.26
CA PHE A 239 -2.34 22.65 -8.70
C PHE A 239 -1.08 23.52 -8.48
N GLY A 240 0.04 22.90 -8.15
CA GLY A 240 1.29 23.62 -7.94
C GLY A 240 1.35 24.40 -6.63
N ILE A 241 0.42 24.17 -5.70
CA ILE A 241 0.43 24.78 -4.38
C ILE A 241 1.30 23.91 -3.47
N SER A 242 2.39 24.49 -2.97
CA SER A 242 3.29 23.76 -2.08
C SER A 242 2.76 23.74 -0.66
N ALA A 243 2.59 22.53 -0.15
CA ALA A 243 2.39 22.25 1.26
C ALA A 243 3.17 21.00 1.61
N PRO A 244 3.76 20.88 2.82
CA PRO A 244 4.39 19.65 3.25
C PRO A 244 3.34 18.55 3.35
N ASN A 245 3.73 17.29 3.01
CA ASN A 245 2.86 16.15 3.25
C ASN A 245 2.50 16.08 4.75
N PRO A 246 1.21 16.12 5.11
CA PRO A 246 0.80 16.12 6.52
C PRO A 246 1.16 14.82 7.26
N ASP A 247 1.33 13.73 6.53
CA ASP A 247 1.73 12.44 7.08
C ASP A 247 2.44 11.58 6.04
N VAL A 248 3.74 11.38 6.19
CA VAL A 248 4.55 10.54 5.30
C VAL A 248 4.13 9.06 5.32
N LEU A 249 3.38 8.62 6.33
CA LEU A 249 2.83 7.27 6.45
C LEU A 249 1.48 7.10 5.73
N SER A 250 0.92 8.16 5.13
CA SER A 250 -0.40 8.11 4.50
C SER A 250 -0.53 7.01 3.45
N HIS A 251 0.49 6.80 2.60
CA HIS A 251 0.50 5.72 1.62
C HIS A 251 0.40 4.34 2.26
N THR A 252 1.15 4.12 3.36
CA THR A 252 1.11 2.88 4.13
C THR A 252 -0.27 2.66 4.72
N LYS A 253 -0.82 3.67 5.37
CA LYS A 253 -2.15 3.60 5.98
C LYS A 253 -3.23 3.30 4.95
N CYS A 254 -3.22 4.00 3.81
CA CYS A 254 -4.14 3.71 2.70
C CYS A 254 -4.02 2.26 2.20
N ALA A 255 -2.80 1.74 2.09
CA ALA A 255 -2.53 0.40 1.58
C ALA A 255 -2.92 -0.74 2.52
N LEU A 256 -3.13 -0.47 3.82
CA LEU A 256 -3.34 -1.51 4.82
C LEU A 256 -4.78 -1.72 5.24
N HIS A 257 -5.72 -0.81 4.93
CA HIS A 257 -7.11 -0.92 5.34
C HIS A 257 -7.93 -1.77 4.37
N LYS A 258 -8.68 -2.73 4.91
CA LYS A 258 -9.54 -3.66 4.18
C LYS A 258 -10.84 -3.91 4.96
N SER A 259 -11.92 -4.22 4.25
CA SER A 259 -13.19 -4.58 4.88
C SER A 259 -13.05 -5.78 5.81
N ARG A 260 -13.69 -5.71 6.99
CA ARG A 260 -13.75 -6.81 7.97
C ARG A 260 -14.33 -8.10 7.41
N GLN A 261 -15.08 -8.05 6.34
CA GLN A 261 -15.58 -9.24 5.64
C GLN A 261 -14.45 -10.16 5.15
N TRP A 262 -13.25 -9.62 4.95
CA TRP A 262 -12.05 -10.34 4.52
C TRP A 262 -11.11 -10.74 5.67
N GLU A 263 -11.52 -10.54 6.94
CA GLU A 263 -10.67 -10.80 8.11
C GLU A 263 -10.18 -12.27 8.20
N TYR A 264 -10.95 -13.22 7.65
CA TYR A 264 -10.56 -14.63 7.59
C TYR A 264 -9.28 -14.88 6.80
N GLU A 265 -8.82 -13.95 5.96
CA GLU A 265 -7.57 -14.06 5.22
C GLU A 265 -6.34 -13.93 6.11
N ASN A 266 -6.45 -13.27 7.26
CA ASN A 266 -5.31 -12.96 8.13
C ASN A 266 -4.13 -12.42 7.31
N GLU A 267 -4.43 -11.42 6.47
CA GLU A 267 -3.52 -10.95 5.42
C GLU A 267 -2.36 -10.13 5.98
N TRP A 268 -1.20 -10.29 5.35
CA TRP A 268 -0.03 -9.43 5.46
C TRP A 268 0.31 -8.88 4.08
N ARG A 269 0.75 -7.64 4.02
CA ARG A 269 1.09 -6.94 2.77
C ARG A 269 2.54 -6.55 2.74
N LEU A 270 3.22 -7.01 1.70
CA LEU A 270 4.50 -6.45 1.30
C LEU A 270 4.21 -5.25 0.41
N VAL A 271 4.51 -4.04 0.92
CA VAL A 271 4.21 -2.77 0.25
C VAL A 271 5.50 -2.22 -0.34
N ASP A 272 5.51 -2.02 -1.65
CA ASP A 272 6.62 -1.45 -2.41
C ASP A 272 6.29 -0.01 -2.81
N TYR A 273 7.05 0.95 -2.28
CA TYR A 273 6.92 2.38 -2.52
C TYR A 273 7.78 2.87 -3.70
N SER A 274 8.51 1.99 -4.37
CA SER A 274 9.41 2.35 -5.48
C SER A 274 8.65 2.79 -6.72
N THR A 275 7.36 2.45 -6.82
CA THR A 275 6.51 2.77 -7.95
C THR A 275 5.89 4.16 -7.78
N ARG A 276 6.02 5.02 -8.78
CA ARG A 276 5.56 6.41 -8.70
C ARG A 276 4.79 6.90 -9.93
N ASN A 277 4.36 6.01 -10.80
CA ASN A 277 3.50 6.39 -11.91
C ASN A 277 2.04 6.12 -11.58
N TYR A 278 1.32 7.13 -11.12
CA TYR A 278 -0.07 7.05 -10.70
C TYR A 278 -1.08 6.96 -11.85
N LEU A 279 -0.60 7.11 -13.08
CA LEU A 279 -1.46 7.13 -14.27
C LEU A 279 -1.65 5.75 -14.91
N VAL A 280 -0.81 4.78 -14.54
CA VAL A 280 -0.83 3.42 -15.08
C VAL A 280 -0.77 2.39 -13.96
N GLU A 281 -1.23 1.19 -14.26
CA GLU A 281 -1.08 0.02 -13.39
C GLU A 281 0.40 -0.24 -13.12
N ASN A 282 0.72 -0.48 -11.86
CA ASN A 282 2.08 -0.72 -11.43
C ASN A 282 2.27 -2.19 -11.09
N ILE A 283 3.28 -2.80 -11.70
CA ILE A 283 3.71 -4.16 -11.39
C ILE A 283 5.20 -4.12 -11.14
N THR A 284 5.59 -4.50 -9.92
CA THR A 284 6.99 -4.66 -9.54
C THR A 284 7.31 -6.11 -9.22
N SER A 285 8.57 -6.49 -9.32
CA SER A 285 9.03 -7.84 -9.03
C SER A 285 10.09 -7.82 -7.93
N ILE A 286 9.94 -8.73 -6.97
CA ILE A 286 10.84 -8.89 -5.84
C ILE A 286 11.32 -10.33 -5.85
N ASN A 287 12.64 -10.55 -5.82
CA ASN A 287 13.21 -11.89 -5.74
C ASN A 287 13.23 -12.36 -4.29
N TYR A 288 12.47 -13.42 -4.01
CA TYR A 288 12.44 -14.03 -2.70
C TYR A 288 12.13 -15.53 -2.82
N LYS A 289 13.06 -16.38 -2.38
CA LYS A 289 12.93 -17.82 -2.49
C LYS A 289 11.96 -18.36 -1.45
N PRO A 290 10.95 -19.18 -1.82
CA PRO A 290 10.10 -19.88 -0.87
C PRO A 290 10.89 -21.00 -0.15
N THR A 291 10.43 -21.37 1.03
CA THR A 291 10.98 -22.46 1.86
C THR A 291 10.26 -23.79 1.65
N ALA A 292 8.99 -23.74 1.24
CA ALA A 292 8.19 -24.92 0.95
C ALA A 292 7.10 -24.65 -0.09
N ILE A 293 6.58 -25.72 -0.68
CA ILE A 293 5.41 -25.75 -1.54
C ILE A 293 4.37 -26.74 -1.01
N TYR A 294 3.09 -26.37 -1.12
CA TYR A 294 1.94 -27.17 -0.74
C TYR A 294 1.07 -27.37 -1.99
N TYR A 295 0.78 -28.62 -2.30
CA TYR A 295 -0.04 -29.03 -3.44
C TYR A 295 -1.51 -29.12 -3.05
N GLY A 296 -2.38 -28.45 -3.79
CA GLY A 296 -3.83 -28.46 -3.54
C GLY A 296 -4.44 -29.86 -3.67
N VAL A 297 -5.52 -30.13 -2.93
CA VAL A 297 -6.17 -31.45 -2.89
C VAL A 297 -6.63 -31.93 -4.28
N HIS A 298 -6.98 -31.01 -5.16
CA HIS A 298 -7.51 -31.29 -6.49
C HIS A 298 -6.52 -30.94 -7.61
N ILE A 299 -5.24 -30.74 -7.28
CA ILE A 299 -4.22 -30.45 -8.29
C ILE A 299 -4.08 -31.62 -9.27
N SER A 300 -3.94 -31.32 -10.57
CA SER A 300 -3.71 -32.37 -11.58
C SER A 300 -2.32 -32.98 -11.44
N ASN A 301 -2.18 -34.26 -11.81
CA ASN A 301 -0.87 -34.93 -11.80
C ASN A 301 0.17 -34.19 -12.66
N GLU A 302 -0.24 -33.69 -13.83
CA GLU A 302 0.63 -32.91 -14.73
C GLU A 302 1.20 -31.67 -14.04
N ASN A 303 0.34 -30.83 -13.45
CA ASN A 303 0.77 -29.63 -12.76
C ASN A 303 1.63 -29.96 -11.53
N LYS A 304 1.26 -30.99 -10.79
CA LYS A 304 2.02 -31.46 -9.62
C LYS A 304 3.42 -31.88 -10.01
N GLU A 305 3.59 -32.67 -11.08
CA GLU A 305 4.91 -33.08 -11.57
C GLU A 305 5.77 -31.91 -12.05
N ARG A 306 5.16 -30.93 -12.73
CA ARG A 306 5.86 -29.70 -13.13
C ARG A 306 6.40 -28.93 -11.93
N LEU A 307 5.56 -28.72 -10.93
CA LEU A 307 5.93 -28.00 -9.71
C LEU A 307 6.93 -28.80 -8.86
N HIS A 308 6.79 -30.13 -8.78
CA HIS A 308 7.74 -31.01 -8.11
C HIS A 308 9.15 -30.89 -8.69
N LYS A 309 9.31 -30.90 -10.02
CA LYS A 309 10.61 -30.72 -10.68
C LYS A 309 11.27 -29.40 -10.26
N ILE A 310 10.49 -28.32 -10.18
CA ILE A 310 10.97 -27.01 -9.74
C ILE A 310 11.37 -27.05 -8.26
N ALA A 311 10.50 -27.58 -7.39
CA ALA A 311 10.73 -27.67 -5.96
C ALA A 311 11.98 -28.51 -5.62
N LYS A 312 12.14 -29.65 -6.29
CA LYS A 312 13.32 -30.53 -6.17
C LYS A 312 14.60 -29.82 -6.60
N ALA A 313 14.57 -29.09 -7.73
CA ALA A 313 15.72 -28.30 -8.19
C ALA A 313 16.11 -27.19 -7.21
N LYS A 314 15.13 -26.62 -6.50
CA LYS A 314 15.33 -25.60 -5.47
C LYS A 314 15.75 -26.19 -4.11
N GLY A 315 15.54 -27.48 -3.87
CA GLY A 315 15.79 -28.13 -2.60
C GLY A 315 14.89 -27.61 -1.47
N ILE A 316 13.63 -27.31 -1.76
CA ILE A 316 12.65 -26.86 -0.79
C ILE A 316 11.75 -28.01 -0.34
N ALA A 317 11.10 -27.85 0.84
CA ALA A 317 10.17 -28.84 1.35
C ALA A 317 8.90 -28.92 0.52
N GLU A 318 8.31 -30.10 0.43
CA GLU A 318 7.11 -30.38 -0.36
C GLU A 318 6.04 -31.05 0.48
N PHE A 319 4.79 -30.59 0.37
CA PHE A 319 3.66 -31.10 1.14
C PHE A 319 2.43 -31.31 0.25
N ASP A 320 1.67 -32.35 0.56
CA ASP A 320 0.36 -32.64 -0.02
C ASP A 320 -0.75 -32.20 0.93
N MET A 321 -1.64 -31.35 0.48
CA MET A 321 -2.88 -31.05 1.19
C MET A 321 -3.83 -32.24 1.08
N TYR A 322 -4.55 -32.54 2.15
CA TYR A 322 -5.57 -33.60 2.16
C TYR A 322 -6.75 -33.27 3.09
N ILE A 323 -7.86 -33.96 2.88
CA ILE A 323 -9.04 -33.90 3.74
C ILE A 323 -8.96 -35.07 4.71
N ASP A 324 -8.96 -34.78 6.01
CA ASP A 324 -9.07 -35.79 7.04
C ASP A 324 -10.56 -36.10 7.27
N TYR A 325 -11.03 -37.20 6.67
CA TYR A 325 -12.43 -37.65 6.81
C TYR A 325 -12.77 -38.12 8.21
N SER A 326 -11.81 -38.34 9.08
CA SER A 326 -12.02 -38.75 10.48
C SER A 326 -12.15 -37.53 11.41
N SER A 327 -11.69 -36.36 10.99
CA SER A 327 -11.80 -35.14 11.78
C SER A 327 -13.24 -34.58 11.80
N PRO A 328 -13.78 -34.19 12.96
CA PRO A 328 -15.06 -33.52 13.06
C PRO A 328 -14.99 -32.02 12.67
N ARG A 329 -13.81 -31.49 12.35
CA ARG A 329 -13.57 -30.07 12.08
C ARG A 329 -13.44 -29.80 10.58
N TYR A 330 -13.88 -28.63 10.16
CA TYR A 330 -13.63 -28.10 8.82
C TYR A 330 -12.23 -27.48 8.77
N GLU A 331 -11.21 -28.31 8.59
CA GLU A 331 -9.82 -27.85 8.47
C GLU A 331 -9.07 -28.60 7.37
N MET A 332 -8.18 -27.89 6.68
CA MET A 332 -7.28 -28.51 5.71
C MET A 332 -6.06 -29.08 6.45
N MET A 333 -5.67 -30.30 6.09
CA MET A 333 -4.48 -30.95 6.62
C MET A 333 -3.40 -31.07 5.55
N TYR A 334 -2.16 -31.21 5.96
CA TYR A 334 -1.04 -31.46 5.04
C TYR A 334 -0.08 -32.56 5.60
N LYS A 335 0.61 -33.21 4.70
CA LYS A 335 1.64 -34.22 5.01
C LYS A 335 2.81 -34.08 4.05
N SER A 336 3.99 -34.51 4.46
CA SER A 336 5.16 -34.51 3.58
C SER A 336 4.86 -35.29 2.29
N HIS A 337 5.21 -34.68 1.16
CA HIS A 337 5.10 -35.33 -0.13
C HIS A 337 6.09 -36.47 -0.24
N LYS A 338 5.59 -37.65 -0.64
CA LYS A 338 6.43 -38.85 -0.93
C LYS A 338 6.52 -38.95 -2.44
N SER A 339 7.70 -38.80 -2.99
CA SER A 339 7.96 -39.11 -4.40
C SER A 339 7.76 -40.61 -4.64
N SER A 340 7.16 -40.95 -5.78
CA SER A 340 7.00 -42.36 -6.19
C SER A 340 8.34 -43.08 -6.44
N SER A 341 9.46 -42.39 -6.30
CA SER A 341 10.83 -42.89 -6.45
C SER A 341 11.58 -43.10 -5.13
N ASP A 342 10.95 -42.90 -3.97
CA ASP A 342 11.40 -43.24 -2.64
C ASP A 342 10.57 -44.43 -2.11
#